data_0f4248ac4bdb8e9a63207948f3cd42f4
#
_entry.id   0f4248ac4bdb8e9a63207948f3cd42f4
#
_cell.length_a   1.000
_cell.length_b   1.000
_cell.length_c   1.000
_cell.angle_alpha   90.00
_cell.angle_beta   90.00
_cell.angle_gamma   90.00
#
_symmetry.space_group_name_H-M   'P 1'
#
loop_
_entity.id
_entity.type
_entity.pdbx_description
1 polymer ?
#
loop_
_entity_poly.entity_id
_entity_poly.type
_entity_poly.pdbx_seq_one_letter_code
_entity_poly.pdbx_strand_id
1 'polypeptide(L)'
;MSKTMIPQNYTPALNLYDTQRAIGTVKRLFADTLCATLNLYRVSAPLFLEASTGLNDDLNGVERKVTFDIRDSGIEAQVVQSLAKWKRKALKDYGFRVGKGLYCDMNAIRRDEELDNLHSVYVDQWDLSLIHI
;
A
#
# COMPACT_ATOMS: atom_id res chain seq x y z
N MET A 1 -12.00 20.79 7.83
CA MET A 1 -13.20 20.35 7.04
C MET A 1 -12.71 19.65 5.80
N SER A 2 -13.36 18.56 5.37
CA SER A 2 -13.00 17.88 4.13
C SER A 2 -13.16 18.81 2.93
N LYS A 3 -12.17 18.78 2.03
CA LYS A 3 -12.21 19.52 0.74
C LYS A 3 -12.92 18.72 -0.36
N THR A 4 -13.53 17.58 0.00
CA THR A 4 -14.27 16.72 -0.94
C THR A 4 -15.48 17.46 -1.48
N MET A 5 -15.59 17.53 -2.80
CA MET A 5 -16.74 18.16 -3.49
C MET A 5 -17.45 17.12 -4.34
N ILE A 6 -18.75 16.99 -4.11
CA ILE A 6 -19.62 16.14 -4.93
C ILE A 6 -20.51 17.06 -5.77
N PRO A 7 -20.46 17.00 -7.11
CA PRO A 7 -21.36 17.79 -7.96
C PRO A 7 -22.83 17.50 -7.63
N GLN A 8 -23.67 18.52 -7.65
CA GLN A 8 -25.07 18.45 -7.22
C GLN A 8 -25.88 17.36 -7.95
N ASN A 9 -25.55 17.10 -9.21
CA ASN A 9 -26.24 16.10 -10.04
C ASN A 9 -25.36 14.88 -10.36
N TYR A 10 -24.38 14.59 -9.50
CA TYR A 10 -23.52 13.44 -9.71
C TYR A 10 -24.29 12.13 -9.55
N THR A 11 -24.22 11.29 -10.57
CA THR A 11 -24.72 9.92 -10.53
C THR A 11 -23.55 8.96 -10.85
N PRO A 12 -23.26 7.99 -9.99
CA PRO A 12 -22.23 7.00 -10.27
C PRO A 12 -22.54 6.20 -11.54
N ALA A 13 -21.55 5.95 -12.37
CA ALA A 13 -21.70 5.12 -13.57
C ALA A 13 -21.97 3.65 -13.24
N LEU A 14 -21.56 3.18 -12.06
CA LEU A 14 -21.77 1.83 -11.57
C LEU A 14 -22.47 1.87 -10.20
N ASN A 15 -23.36 0.91 -9.96
CA ASN A 15 -23.88 0.66 -8.62
C ASN A 15 -22.79 0.00 -7.72
N LEU A 16 -23.06 -0.14 -6.43
CA LEU A 16 -22.07 -0.69 -5.48
C LEU A 16 -21.63 -2.12 -5.82
N TYR A 17 -22.55 -2.97 -6.25
CA TYR A 17 -22.23 -4.35 -6.61
C TYR A 17 -21.31 -4.41 -7.84
N ASP A 18 -21.65 -3.69 -8.91
CA ASP A 18 -20.85 -3.65 -10.12
C ASP A 18 -19.51 -2.95 -9.90
N THR A 19 -19.45 -1.97 -9.00
CA THR A 19 -18.19 -1.36 -8.56
C THR A 19 -17.26 -2.41 -7.94
N GLN A 20 -17.75 -3.26 -7.03
CA GLN A 20 -16.93 -4.31 -6.42
C GLN A 20 -16.43 -5.33 -7.46
N ARG A 21 -17.28 -5.70 -8.41
CA ARG A 21 -16.88 -6.58 -9.53
C ARG A 21 -15.80 -5.93 -10.39
N ALA A 22 -15.97 -4.66 -10.73
CA ALA A 22 -15.00 -3.90 -11.52
C ALA A 22 -13.65 -3.81 -10.81
N ILE A 23 -13.62 -3.49 -9.50
CA ILE A 23 -12.40 -3.47 -8.69
C ILE A 23 -11.70 -4.84 -8.75
N GLY A 24 -12.42 -5.92 -8.51
CA GLY A 24 -11.85 -7.27 -8.59
C GLY A 24 -11.28 -7.63 -9.96
N THR A 25 -11.94 -7.20 -11.03
CA THR A 25 -11.48 -7.43 -12.41
C THR A 25 -10.21 -6.62 -12.69
N VAL A 26 -10.21 -5.33 -12.38
CA VAL A 26 -9.06 -4.43 -12.58
C VAL A 26 -7.85 -4.92 -11.77
N LYS A 27 -8.05 -5.30 -10.51
CA LYS A 27 -6.96 -5.79 -9.65
C LYS A 27 -6.30 -7.04 -10.25
N ARG A 28 -7.07 -8.02 -10.71
CA ARG A 28 -6.50 -9.23 -11.33
C ARG A 28 -5.77 -8.92 -12.64
N LEU A 29 -6.47 -8.28 -13.56
CA LEU A 29 -5.90 -7.97 -14.88
C LEU A 29 -4.62 -7.15 -14.79
N PHE A 30 -4.63 -6.10 -13.97
CA PHE A 30 -3.47 -5.23 -13.83
C PHE A 30 -2.30 -5.95 -13.14
N ALA A 31 -2.57 -6.70 -12.07
CA ALA A 31 -1.53 -7.45 -11.37
C ALA A 31 -0.87 -8.49 -12.28
N ASP A 32 -1.66 -9.28 -13.01
CA ASP A 32 -1.15 -10.31 -13.92
C ASP A 32 -0.31 -9.70 -15.04
N THR A 33 -0.82 -8.62 -15.66
CA THR A 33 -0.11 -7.89 -16.72
C THR A 33 1.18 -7.27 -16.21
N LEU A 34 1.13 -6.61 -15.06
CA LEU A 34 2.30 -5.96 -14.44
C LEU A 34 3.38 -7.00 -14.10
N CYS A 35 2.99 -8.11 -13.47
CA CYS A 35 3.91 -9.18 -13.12
C CYS A 35 4.56 -9.82 -14.35
N ALA A 36 3.78 -10.05 -15.40
CA ALA A 36 4.31 -10.62 -16.64
C ALA A 36 5.26 -9.64 -17.36
N THR A 37 4.88 -8.36 -17.43
CA THR A 37 5.66 -7.33 -18.16
C THR A 37 6.97 -7.01 -17.48
N LEU A 38 6.97 -6.90 -16.16
CA LEU A 38 8.13 -6.49 -15.37
C LEU A 38 8.85 -7.66 -14.67
N ASN A 39 8.46 -8.90 -14.95
CA ASN A 39 9.04 -10.10 -14.34
C ASN A 39 9.01 -10.06 -12.80
N LEU A 40 7.81 -9.80 -12.26
CA LEU A 40 7.59 -9.68 -10.82
C LEU A 40 7.02 -10.96 -10.23
N TYR A 41 7.35 -11.23 -8.95
CA TYR A 41 6.67 -12.21 -8.14
C TYR A 41 5.83 -11.53 -7.07
N ARG A 42 4.62 -12.03 -6.86
CA ARG A 42 3.78 -11.58 -5.78
C ARG A 42 4.35 -12.02 -4.44
N VAL A 43 4.46 -11.09 -3.50
CA VAL A 43 4.78 -11.35 -2.09
C VAL A 43 3.69 -10.76 -1.19
N SER A 44 3.54 -11.30 0.01
CA SER A 44 2.63 -10.73 0.99
C SER A 44 3.24 -9.50 1.64
N ALA A 45 2.49 -8.41 1.67
CA ALA A 45 2.89 -7.19 2.35
C ALA A 45 2.54 -7.25 3.84
N PRO A 46 3.37 -6.69 4.72
CA PRO A 46 2.99 -6.48 6.11
C PRO A 46 1.94 -5.37 6.21
N LEU A 47 0.97 -5.54 7.11
CA LEU A 47 0.03 -4.48 7.47
C LEU A 47 0.63 -3.52 8.50
N PHE A 48 1.50 -4.04 9.34
CA PHE A 48 2.22 -3.26 10.37
C PHE A 48 3.65 -3.78 10.49
N LEU A 49 4.49 -2.97 11.08
CA LEU A 49 5.91 -3.24 11.32
C LEU A 49 6.26 -2.87 12.75
N GLU A 50 7.24 -3.56 13.32
CA GLU A 50 7.82 -3.15 14.59
C GLU A 50 8.47 -1.78 14.45
N ALA A 51 8.16 -0.89 15.39
CA ALA A 51 8.62 0.51 15.36
C ALA A 51 10.15 0.63 15.36
N SER A 52 10.83 -0.22 16.14
CA SER A 52 12.30 -0.21 16.29
C SER A 52 13.05 -0.52 14.99
N THR A 53 12.41 -1.18 14.02
CA THR A 53 13.06 -1.55 12.75
C THR A 53 13.30 -0.36 11.82
N GLY A 54 12.58 0.74 12.00
CA GLY A 54 12.63 1.90 11.12
C GLY A 54 12.20 1.65 9.67
N LEU A 55 11.57 0.50 9.39
CA LEU A 55 11.16 0.10 8.04
C LEU A 55 9.86 0.74 7.58
N ASN A 56 9.04 1.26 8.51
CA ASN A 56 7.87 2.05 8.16
C ASN A 56 8.32 3.43 7.69
N ASP A 57 7.99 3.77 6.46
CA ASP A 57 8.44 5.02 5.84
C ASP A 57 7.83 6.24 6.54
N ASP A 58 8.60 7.30 6.64
CA ASP A 58 8.17 8.54 7.30
C ASP A 58 7.48 9.52 6.35
N LEU A 59 7.24 9.13 5.09
CA LEU A 59 6.68 9.99 4.05
C LEU A 59 7.47 11.31 3.94
N ASN A 60 6.85 12.44 4.33
CA ASN A 60 7.51 13.75 4.39
C ASN A 60 8.19 14.02 5.74
N GLY A 61 8.09 13.10 6.70
CA GLY A 61 8.71 13.20 8.01
C GLY A 61 7.90 13.97 9.07
N VAL A 62 6.70 14.40 8.74
CA VAL A 62 5.79 15.14 9.63
C VAL A 62 4.53 14.36 9.99
N GLU A 63 4.19 13.37 9.20
CA GLU A 63 2.99 12.56 9.38
C GLU A 63 3.16 11.60 10.55
N ARG A 64 2.19 11.60 11.46
CA ARG A 64 2.17 10.71 12.61
C ARG A 64 1.74 9.31 12.18
N LYS A 65 2.44 8.30 12.67
CA LYS A 65 2.08 6.90 12.44
C LYS A 65 0.94 6.47 13.38
N VAL A 66 0.14 5.50 12.94
CA VAL A 66 -0.80 4.79 13.81
C VAL A 66 -0.03 3.70 14.52
N THR A 67 0.12 3.83 15.84
CA THR A 67 0.88 2.89 16.68
C THR A 67 -0.05 2.11 17.59
N PHE A 68 0.37 0.91 17.95
CA PHE A 68 -0.28 0.07 18.95
C PHE A 68 0.76 -0.85 19.59
N ASP A 69 0.50 -1.30 20.81
CA ASP A 69 1.34 -2.27 21.51
C ASP A 69 0.84 -3.71 21.27
N ILE A 70 1.78 -4.64 21.22
CA ILE A 70 1.48 -6.08 21.16
C ILE A 70 1.65 -6.63 22.56
N ARG A 71 0.53 -6.98 23.22
CA ARG A 71 0.45 -7.35 24.63
C ARG A 71 1.46 -8.40 25.05
N ASP A 72 1.60 -9.47 24.28
CA ASP A 72 2.42 -10.61 24.67
C ASP A 72 3.92 -10.37 24.57
N SER A 73 4.34 -9.46 23.66
CA SER A 73 5.75 -9.15 23.43
C SER A 73 6.20 -7.80 24.00
N GLY A 74 5.27 -6.93 24.33
CA GLY A 74 5.56 -5.55 24.72
C GLY A 74 6.14 -4.69 23.59
N ILE A 75 6.08 -5.18 22.34
CA ILE A 75 6.62 -4.50 21.17
C ILE A 75 5.63 -3.43 20.70
N GLU A 76 6.13 -2.23 20.42
CA GLU A 76 5.36 -1.22 19.70
C GLU A 76 5.36 -1.54 18.21
N ALA A 77 4.17 -1.62 17.62
CA ALA A 77 3.94 -1.82 16.20
C ALA A 77 3.33 -0.56 15.58
N GLN A 78 3.60 -0.36 14.30
CA GLN A 78 3.13 0.77 13.51
C GLN A 78 2.45 0.27 12.26
N VAL A 79 1.21 0.69 12.02
CA VAL A 79 0.54 0.45 10.73
C VAL A 79 1.34 1.13 9.63
N VAL A 80 1.56 0.44 8.53
CA VAL A 80 2.37 0.97 7.44
C VAL A 80 1.74 2.21 6.81
N GLN A 81 2.59 3.17 6.48
CA GLN A 81 2.25 4.35 5.68
C GLN A 81 2.74 4.17 4.23
N SER A 82 3.87 3.49 4.06
CA SER A 82 4.48 3.12 2.80
C SER A 82 5.39 1.91 2.98
N LEU A 83 5.58 1.12 1.94
CA LEU A 83 6.48 -0.04 1.94
C LEU A 83 7.83 0.24 1.26
N ALA A 84 8.16 1.49 0.98
CA ALA A 84 9.36 1.84 0.21
C ALA A 84 10.67 1.30 0.81
N LYS A 85 10.84 1.37 2.13
CA LYS A 85 11.99 0.78 2.84
C LYS A 85 11.87 -0.73 2.95
N TRP A 86 10.69 -1.23 3.35
CA TRP A 86 10.46 -2.65 3.56
C TRP A 86 10.70 -3.48 2.29
N LYS A 87 10.18 -3.06 1.13
CA LYS A 87 10.33 -3.81 -0.11
C LYS A 87 11.78 -3.97 -0.56
N ARG A 88 12.64 -2.98 -0.27
CA ARG A 88 14.09 -3.09 -0.54
C ARG A 88 14.73 -4.16 0.32
N LYS A 89 14.36 -4.21 1.61
CA LYS A 89 14.79 -5.27 2.51
C LYS A 89 14.25 -6.63 2.05
N ALA A 90 12.98 -6.70 1.68
CA ALA A 90 12.34 -7.93 1.20
C ALA A 90 13.00 -8.50 -0.06
N LEU A 91 13.42 -7.67 -1.02
CA LEU A 91 14.18 -8.12 -2.18
C LEU A 91 15.44 -8.86 -1.77
N LYS A 92 16.17 -8.35 -0.78
CA LYS A 92 17.38 -8.99 -0.25
C LYS A 92 17.05 -10.28 0.51
N ASP A 93 16.13 -10.19 1.47
CA ASP A 93 15.82 -11.29 2.40
C ASP A 93 15.22 -12.51 1.69
N TYR A 94 14.44 -12.27 0.62
CA TYR A 94 13.82 -13.33 -0.18
C TYR A 94 14.73 -13.83 -1.33
N GLY A 95 15.94 -13.27 -1.46
CA GLY A 95 16.92 -13.72 -2.44
C GLY A 95 16.56 -13.40 -3.89
N PHE A 96 15.89 -12.27 -4.12
CA PHE A 96 15.62 -11.82 -5.47
C PHE A 96 16.93 -11.50 -6.22
N ARG A 97 16.94 -11.82 -7.51
CA ARG A 97 18.10 -11.61 -8.38
C ARG A 97 17.86 -10.44 -9.33
N VAL A 98 18.95 -9.94 -9.90
CA VAL A 98 18.89 -8.94 -10.98
C VAL A 98 17.92 -9.36 -12.10
N GLY A 99 17.14 -8.43 -12.59
CA GLY A 99 16.10 -8.67 -13.59
C GLY A 99 14.80 -9.27 -13.03
N LYS A 100 14.71 -9.46 -11.71
CA LYS A 100 13.52 -9.92 -10.99
C LYS A 100 13.07 -8.87 -9.99
N GLY A 101 11.77 -8.77 -9.78
CA GLY A 101 11.21 -7.88 -8.79
C GLY A 101 10.08 -8.51 -7.98
N LEU A 102 9.68 -7.80 -6.96
CA LEU A 102 8.49 -8.14 -6.17
C LEU A 102 7.34 -7.19 -6.48
N TYR A 103 6.16 -7.70 -6.31
CA TYR A 103 4.89 -6.98 -6.30
C TYR A 103 4.10 -7.38 -5.07
N CYS A 104 3.40 -6.46 -4.48
CA CYS A 104 2.44 -6.75 -3.40
C CYS A 104 1.22 -5.85 -3.46
N ASP A 105 0.09 -6.40 -3.03
CA ASP A 105 -1.05 -5.59 -2.62
C ASP A 105 -0.77 -5.06 -1.22
N MET A 106 -0.83 -3.75 -1.03
CA MET A 106 -0.66 -3.15 0.29
C MET A 106 -1.87 -2.35 0.71
N ASN A 107 -2.12 -2.37 2.00
CA ASN A 107 -3.03 -1.43 2.65
C ASN A 107 -2.22 -0.56 3.61
N ALA A 108 -2.54 0.72 3.67
CA ALA A 108 -1.88 1.67 4.54
C ALA A 108 -2.90 2.61 5.19
N ILE A 109 -2.52 3.19 6.32
CA ILE A 109 -3.29 4.24 6.98
C ILE A 109 -2.42 5.49 7.05
N ARG A 110 -2.90 6.57 6.47
CA ARG A 110 -2.30 7.90 6.51
C ARG A 110 -3.18 8.83 7.34
N ARG A 111 -3.03 8.76 8.65
CA ARG A 111 -3.94 9.42 9.60
C ARG A 111 -3.98 10.95 9.48
N ASP A 112 -2.93 11.55 9.00
CA ASP A 112 -2.79 13.01 8.88
C ASP A 112 -3.01 13.51 7.43
N GLU A 113 -3.57 12.65 6.55
CA GLU A 113 -3.86 13.02 5.17
C GLU A 113 -4.92 14.14 5.09
N GLU A 114 -4.66 15.14 4.25
CA GLU A 114 -5.69 16.12 3.89
C GLU A 114 -6.70 15.50 2.92
N LEU A 115 -7.93 15.35 3.40
CA LEU A 115 -8.99 14.69 2.63
C LEU A 115 -9.58 15.60 1.56
N ASP A 116 -9.56 15.10 0.33
CA ASP A 116 -10.21 15.74 -0.83
C ASP A 116 -10.77 14.66 -1.79
N ASN A 117 -11.02 15.00 -3.05
CA ASN A 117 -11.54 14.04 -4.04
C ASN A 117 -10.51 12.99 -4.46
N LEU A 118 -9.23 13.18 -4.17
CA LEU A 118 -8.12 12.30 -4.59
C LEU A 118 -7.41 11.63 -3.41
N HIS A 119 -7.53 12.18 -2.20
CA HIS A 119 -6.78 11.73 -1.03
C HIS A 119 -7.70 11.14 0.04
N SER A 120 -7.29 10.00 0.59
CA SER A 120 -8.02 9.25 1.61
C SER A 120 -7.07 8.82 2.73
N VAL A 121 -7.61 8.68 3.95
CA VAL A 121 -6.90 8.09 5.10
C VAL A 121 -6.49 6.65 4.82
N TYR A 122 -7.37 5.88 4.17
CA TYR A 122 -7.10 4.50 3.79
C TYR A 122 -6.50 4.44 2.39
N VAL A 123 -5.42 3.69 2.26
CA VAL A 123 -4.73 3.45 0.99
C VAL A 123 -4.79 1.97 0.66
N ASP A 124 -5.25 1.66 -0.55
CA ASP A 124 -5.22 0.34 -1.17
C ASP A 124 -4.50 0.48 -2.50
N GLN A 125 -3.26 -0.03 -2.59
CA GLN A 125 -2.42 0.16 -3.77
C GLN A 125 -1.60 -1.08 -4.11
N TRP A 126 -1.16 -1.16 -5.37
CA TRP A 126 -0.07 -2.04 -5.75
C TRP A 126 1.26 -1.37 -5.47
N ASP A 127 2.15 -2.09 -4.83
CA ASP A 127 3.51 -1.63 -4.60
C ASP A 127 4.50 -2.62 -5.22
N LEU A 128 5.51 -2.12 -5.88
CA LEU A 128 6.49 -2.96 -6.57
C LEU A 128 7.91 -2.45 -6.37
N SER A 129 8.86 -3.35 -6.50
CA SER A 129 10.28 -3.02 -6.54
C SER A 129 11.02 -4.03 -7.42
N LEU A 130 11.90 -3.54 -8.26
CA LEU A 130 12.67 -4.32 -9.22
C LEU A 130 14.16 -4.06 -9.03
N ILE A 131 14.97 -5.11 -9.13
CA ILE A 131 16.42 -4.97 -9.12
C ILE A 131 16.87 -4.72 -10.55
N HIS A 132 17.34 -3.49 -10.79
CA HIS A 132 18.05 -3.12 -12.02
C HIS A 132 19.56 -3.26 -11.81
N ILE A 133 20.28 -3.42 -12.92
CA ILE A 133 21.74 -3.31 -12.92
C ILE A 133 22.11 -1.86 -13.07
#